data_f55311f70d24d6bc95cde3d753a68d3d
#
_entry.id   f55311f70d24d6bc95cde3d753a68d3d
#
_cell.length_a   1.000
_cell.length_b   1.000
_cell.length_c   1.000
_cell.angle_alpha   90.00
_cell.angle_beta   90.00
_cell.angle_gamma   90.00
#
_symmetry.space_group_name_H-M   'P 1'
#
loop_
_entity.id
_entity.type
_entity.pdbx_description
1 polymer ?
#
loop_
_entity_poly.entity_id
_entity_poly.type
_entity_poly.pdbx_seq_one_letter_code
_entity_poly.pdbx_strand_id
1 'polypeptide(L)'
;MYNFLKRTLKTLFPNISNKFEFTIRRVLSLFYFGNKVYCGVCESNFKRFILLDNAELSCPKCGSLGRQRRMWKFINETIPFKKSDFILHFSPSKILQKKFKKIYPNYVSTDYCGNLKTDKSYDILNIDVADNSFDIIICYHVLEHIIDDMKAMSELNRVLKPGGKLIVQTPFKEGDIYEDYSITTKEDRLKHFGQDDHVRIYSVQGLKE
;
A
#
# COMPACT_ATOMS: atom_id res chain seq x y z
N MET A 1 -17.06 -0.64 -19.54
CA MET A 1 -16.05 -0.38 -20.59
C MET A 1 -14.61 -0.62 -20.10
N TYR A 2 -14.12 0.06 -19.04
CA TYR A 2 -12.75 -0.14 -18.52
C TYR A 2 -12.46 -1.58 -18.08
N ASN A 3 -13.31 -2.16 -17.23
CA ASN A 3 -13.13 -3.54 -16.74
C ASN A 3 -13.16 -4.57 -17.88
N PHE A 4 -14.05 -4.38 -18.86
CA PHE A 4 -14.12 -5.21 -20.06
C PHE A 4 -12.83 -5.12 -20.89
N LEU A 5 -12.37 -3.91 -21.24
CA LEU A 5 -11.12 -3.69 -21.97
C LEU A 5 -9.90 -4.25 -21.21
N LYS A 6 -9.86 -4.07 -19.88
CA LYS A 6 -8.79 -4.61 -19.04
C LYS A 6 -8.77 -6.16 -19.06
N ARG A 7 -9.94 -6.80 -18.95
CA ARG A 7 -10.06 -8.28 -19.02
C ARG A 7 -9.61 -8.77 -20.36
N THR A 8 -10.13 -8.22 -21.47
CA THR A 8 -9.77 -8.62 -22.83
C THR A 8 -8.27 -8.43 -23.12
N LEU A 9 -7.69 -7.28 -22.75
CA LEU A 9 -6.26 -7.03 -22.91
C LEU A 9 -5.39 -7.96 -22.05
N LYS A 10 -5.82 -8.27 -20.82
CA LYS A 10 -5.09 -9.19 -19.95
C LYS A 10 -5.14 -10.62 -20.45
N THR A 11 -6.25 -11.03 -21.06
CA THR A 11 -6.41 -12.37 -21.65
C THR A 11 -5.61 -12.52 -22.95
N LEU A 12 -5.67 -11.53 -23.83
CA LEU A 12 -4.98 -11.58 -25.13
C LEU A 12 -3.47 -11.30 -25.04
N PHE A 13 -3.06 -10.45 -24.08
CA PHE A 13 -1.68 -9.96 -23.96
C PHE A 13 -1.24 -9.79 -22.49
N PRO A 14 -1.06 -10.88 -21.73
CA PRO A 14 -0.81 -10.79 -20.27
C PRO A 14 0.49 -10.03 -19.93
N ASN A 15 1.55 -10.22 -20.70
CA ASN A 15 2.84 -9.55 -20.48
C ASN A 15 2.86 -8.09 -20.96
N ILE A 16 2.11 -7.78 -22.01
CA ILE A 16 2.02 -6.43 -22.59
C ILE A 16 1.14 -5.55 -21.72
N SER A 17 0.05 -6.08 -21.16
CA SER A 17 -0.88 -5.32 -20.34
C SER A 17 -0.21 -4.67 -19.11
N ASN A 18 0.71 -5.37 -18.46
CA ASN A 18 1.44 -4.85 -17.30
C ASN A 18 2.45 -3.75 -17.67
N LYS A 19 3.11 -3.85 -18.80
CA LYS A 19 4.12 -2.88 -19.26
C LYS A 19 3.50 -1.57 -19.72
N PHE A 20 2.34 -1.64 -20.37
CA PHE A 20 1.65 -0.48 -20.94
C PHE A 20 0.46 0.00 -20.13
N GLU A 21 0.21 -0.55 -18.94
CA GLU A 21 -0.94 -0.18 -18.11
C GLU A 21 -1.06 1.34 -17.91
N PHE A 22 0.02 2.01 -17.59
CA PHE A 22 0.02 3.46 -17.38
C PHE A 22 -0.27 4.26 -18.66
N THR A 23 0.20 3.78 -19.81
CA THR A 23 -0.06 4.43 -21.10
C THR A 23 -1.53 4.26 -21.49
N ILE A 24 -2.07 3.06 -21.37
CA ILE A 24 -3.48 2.77 -21.64
C ILE A 24 -4.37 3.60 -20.72
N ARG A 25 -4.04 3.69 -19.41
CA ARG A 25 -4.78 4.53 -18.46
C ARG A 25 -4.74 6.01 -18.83
N ARG A 26 -3.60 6.53 -19.31
CA ARG A 26 -3.51 7.92 -19.78
C ARG A 26 -4.48 8.20 -20.92
N VAL A 27 -4.53 7.35 -21.93
CA VAL A 27 -5.48 7.48 -23.05
C VAL A 27 -6.92 7.38 -22.56
N LEU A 28 -7.24 6.35 -21.76
CA LEU A 28 -8.59 6.16 -21.20
C LEU A 28 -9.02 7.33 -20.30
N SER A 29 -8.09 7.99 -19.63
CA SER A 29 -8.40 9.12 -18.74
C SER A 29 -8.99 10.33 -19.47
N LEU A 30 -8.76 10.46 -20.77
CA LEU A 30 -9.36 11.53 -21.59
C LEU A 30 -10.89 11.44 -21.61
N PHE A 31 -11.45 10.22 -21.60
CA PHE A 31 -12.90 10.01 -21.52
C PHE A 31 -13.52 10.32 -20.14
N TYR A 32 -12.67 10.50 -19.14
CA TYR A 32 -13.06 10.85 -17.77
C TYR A 32 -12.73 12.29 -17.39
N PHE A 33 -12.32 13.10 -18.35
CA PHE A 33 -12.00 14.51 -18.10
C PHE A 33 -13.18 15.27 -17.48
N GLY A 34 -12.91 16.13 -16.49
CA GLY A 34 -13.90 16.93 -15.77
C GLY A 34 -13.38 17.37 -14.40
N ASN A 35 -14.19 18.15 -13.65
CA ASN A 35 -13.76 18.82 -12.42
C ASN A 35 -14.56 18.37 -11.16
N LYS A 36 -15.23 17.21 -11.20
CA LYS A 36 -16.06 16.75 -10.07
C LYS A 36 -15.25 16.05 -8.97
N VAL A 37 -14.14 15.40 -9.33
CA VAL A 37 -13.27 14.68 -8.38
C VAL A 37 -11.81 14.94 -8.69
N TYR A 38 -10.98 15.06 -7.64
CA TYR A 38 -9.54 15.29 -7.73
C TYR A 38 -8.75 14.08 -7.22
N CYS A 39 -7.70 13.73 -7.95
CA CYS A 39 -6.75 12.71 -7.53
C CYS A 39 -5.42 13.34 -7.11
N GLY A 40 -5.15 13.46 -5.81
CA GLY A 40 -3.91 14.03 -5.28
C GLY A 40 -2.64 13.24 -5.64
N VAL A 41 -2.75 11.93 -5.97
CA VAL A 41 -1.59 11.13 -6.36
C VAL A 41 -1.04 11.54 -7.73
N CYS A 42 -1.91 11.75 -8.73
CA CYS A 42 -1.50 12.18 -10.08
C CYS A 42 -1.86 13.64 -10.41
N GLU A 43 -2.36 14.39 -9.43
CA GLU A 43 -2.68 15.82 -9.51
C GLU A 43 -3.55 16.17 -10.72
N SER A 44 -4.64 15.41 -10.88
CA SER A 44 -5.53 15.55 -12.04
C SER A 44 -6.99 15.48 -11.64
N ASN A 45 -7.82 16.25 -12.35
CA ASN A 45 -9.26 16.30 -12.15
C ASN A 45 -10.00 15.39 -13.13
N PHE A 46 -11.14 14.84 -12.68
CA PHE A 46 -11.98 13.94 -13.48
C PHE A 46 -13.47 14.19 -13.19
N LYS A 47 -14.34 13.76 -14.12
CA LYS A 47 -15.80 13.76 -13.88
C LYS A 47 -16.21 12.72 -12.83
N ARG A 48 -15.46 11.61 -12.71
CA ARG A 48 -15.64 10.54 -11.71
C ARG A 48 -14.44 9.61 -11.68
N PHE A 49 -14.28 8.86 -10.60
CA PHE A 49 -13.42 7.69 -10.55
C PHE A 49 -14.10 6.48 -11.21
N ILE A 50 -13.31 5.47 -11.57
CA ILE A 50 -13.78 4.21 -12.13
C ILE A 50 -14.17 3.29 -10.97
N LEU A 51 -15.42 2.82 -10.96
CA LEU A 51 -15.85 1.77 -10.05
C LEU A 51 -15.33 0.42 -10.56
N LEU A 52 -14.61 -0.30 -9.73
CA LEU A 52 -14.11 -1.64 -10.00
C LEU A 52 -15.13 -2.71 -9.57
N ASP A 53 -14.94 -3.95 -10.00
CA ASP A 53 -15.84 -5.08 -9.68
C ASP A 53 -15.91 -5.38 -8.17
N ASN A 54 -14.87 -5.04 -7.41
CA ASN A 54 -14.81 -5.16 -5.94
C ASN A 54 -15.31 -3.90 -5.21
N ALA A 55 -16.10 -3.06 -5.85
CA ALA A 55 -16.63 -1.80 -5.34
C ALA A 55 -15.58 -0.72 -4.98
N GLU A 56 -14.30 -0.91 -5.28
CA GLU A 56 -13.28 0.12 -5.07
C GLU A 56 -13.29 1.19 -6.19
N LEU A 57 -13.00 2.43 -5.81
CA LEU A 57 -12.89 3.56 -6.74
C LEU A 57 -11.44 3.76 -7.18
N SER A 58 -11.16 3.52 -8.46
CA SER A 58 -9.83 3.66 -9.09
C SER A 58 -9.72 4.96 -9.88
N CYS A 59 -8.58 5.64 -9.76
CA CYS A 59 -8.28 6.81 -10.60
C CYS A 59 -8.15 6.41 -12.09
N PRO A 60 -8.83 7.08 -13.03
CA PRO A 60 -8.74 6.75 -14.45
C PRO A 60 -7.30 6.80 -14.99
N LYS A 61 -6.51 7.80 -14.57
CA LYS A 61 -5.18 8.08 -15.09
C LYS A 61 -4.08 7.25 -14.42
N CYS A 62 -4.03 7.24 -13.09
CA CYS A 62 -2.91 6.61 -12.39
C CYS A 62 -3.25 5.26 -11.75
N GLY A 63 -4.52 4.89 -11.69
CA GLY A 63 -4.96 3.63 -11.10
C GLY A 63 -5.01 3.62 -9.56
N SER A 64 -4.68 4.72 -8.89
CA SER A 64 -4.71 4.76 -7.42
C SER A 64 -6.11 4.49 -6.87
N LEU A 65 -6.16 3.65 -5.84
CA LEU A 65 -7.36 3.32 -5.09
C LEU A 65 -7.63 4.35 -3.98
N GLY A 66 -8.81 4.31 -3.39
CA GLY A 66 -9.22 5.23 -2.32
C GLY A 66 -8.23 5.27 -1.16
N ARG A 67 -7.81 4.08 -0.67
CA ARG A 67 -6.83 3.94 0.41
C ARG A 67 -5.48 4.59 0.09
N GLN A 68 -4.99 4.44 -1.14
CA GLN A 68 -3.72 5.02 -1.58
C GLN A 68 -3.78 6.55 -1.70
N ARG A 69 -4.91 7.10 -2.17
CA ARG A 69 -5.12 8.55 -2.21
C ARG A 69 -5.23 9.15 -0.82
N ARG A 70 -5.88 8.44 0.12
CA ARG A 70 -5.98 8.85 1.54
C ARG A 70 -4.60 8.85 2.20
N MET A 71 -3.81 7.79 2.04
CA MET A 71 -2.44 7.70 2.54
C MET A 71 -1.58 8.84 1.98
N TRP A 72 -1.62 9.06 0.66
CA TRP A 72 -0.85 10.14 0.03
C TRP A 72 -1.24 11.52 0.58
N LYS A 73 -2.53 11.76 0.76
CA LYS A 73 -3.04 13.00 1.36
C LYS A 73 -2.53 13.15 2.79
N PHE A 74 -2.70 12.13 3.64
CA PHE A 74 -2.26 12.13 5.04
C PHE A 74 -0.77 12.43 5.17
N ILE A 75 0.08 11.76 4.40
CA ILE A 75 1.52 11.99 4.40
C ILE A 75 1.86 13.43 4.07
N ASN A 76 1.26 14.00 3.03
CA ASN A 76 1.60 15.37 2.61
C ASN A 76 1.06 16.45 3.55
N GLU A 77 -0.02 16.19 4.27
CA GLU A 77 -0.66 17.18 5.15
C GLU A 77 -0.18 17.07 6.61
N THR A 78 0.25 15.89 7.04
CA THR A 78 0.49 15.62 8.47
C THR A 78 1.95 15.33 8.78
N ILE A 79 2.70 14.80 7.84
CA ILE A 79 4.08 14.35 8.08
C ILE A 79 5.05 15.17 7.23
N PRO A 80 5.93 15.98 7.85
CA PRO A 80 6.90 16.79 7.10
C PRO A 80 8.06 15.94 6.57
N PHE A 81 7.87 15.28 5.42
CA PHE A 81 8.93 14.55 4.73
C PHE A 81 9.93 15.52 4.12
N LYS A 82 11.21 15.25 4.33
CA LYS A 82 12.32 15.99 3.69
C LYS A 82 12.88 15.18 2.53
N LYS A 83 13.41 15.82 1.52
CA LYS A 83 14.07 15.14 0.40
C LYS A 83 15.28 14.33 0.82
N SER A 84 15.92 14.70 1.93
CA SER A 84 17.07 14.01 2.51
C SER A 84 16.70 12.75 3.31
N ASP A 85 15.41 12.55 3.66
CA ASP A 85 15.00 11.44 4.51
C ASP A 85 15.25 10.09 3.82
N PHE A 86 15.77 9.14 4.58
CA PHE A 86 15.84 7.73 4.21
C PHE A 86 14.50 7.09 4.51
N ILE A 87 13.84 6.61 3.48
CA ILE A 87 12.46 6.09 3.56
C ILE A 87 12.45 4.61 3.19
N LEU A 88 11.94 3.76 4.08
CA LEU A 88 11.63 2.35 3.79
C LEU A 88 10.12 2.18 3.62
N HIS A 89 9.69 1.52 2.56
CA HIS A 89 8.28 1.29 2.27
C HIS A 89 8.02 -0.18 1.95
N PHE A 90 7.28 -0.85 2.83
CA PHE A 90 6.87 -2.24 2.68
C PHE A 90 5.69 -2.37 1.72
N SER A 91 5.77 -3.31 0.79
CA SER A 91 4.73 -3.71 -0.18
C SER A 91 4.00 -2.53 -0.86
N PRO A 92 4.72 -1.52 -1.38
CA PRO A 92 4.10 -0.33 -1.96
C PRO A 92 3.32 -0.67 -3.23
N SER A 93 2.17 -0.03 -3.42
CA SER A 93 1.53 -0.07 -4.73
C SER A 93 2.42 0.57 -5.80
N LYS A 94 2.38 0.03 -7.04
CA LYS A 94 3.20 0.51 -8.18
C LYS A 94 3.16 2.02 -8.38
N ILE A 95 1.99 2.64 -8.18
CA ILE A 95 1.84 4.09 -8.38
C ILE A 95 2.49 4.91 -7.26
N LEU A 96 2.36 4.47 -6.01
CA LEU A 96 3.01 5.14 -4.88
C LEU A 96 4.53 4.94 -4.94
N GLN A 97 5.01 3.72 -5.20
CA GLN A 97 6.43 3.45 -5.41
C GLN A 97 7.03 4.40 -6.46
N LYS A 98 6.38 4.52 -7.63
CA LYS A 98 6.83 5.42 -8.69
C LYS A 98 6.82 6.89 -8.25
N LYS A 99 5.81 7.32 -7.48
CA LYS A 99 5.70 8.69 -7.00
C LYS A 99 6.78 9.00 -5.96
N PHE A 100 6.98 8.11 -4.98
CA PHE A 100 8.02 8.25 -3.96
C PHE A 100 9.43 8.28 -4.58
N LYS A 101 9.76 7.34 -5.47
CA LYS A 101 11.06 7.32 -6.18
C LYS A 101 11.35 8.60 -6.97
N LYS A 102 10.30 9.25 -7.51
CA LYS A 102 10.46 10.51 -8.23
C LYS A 102 10.80 11.68 -7.31
N ILE A 103 10.32 11.68 -6.06
CA ILE A 103 10.39 12.82 -5.14
C ILE A 103 11.55 12.67 -4.14
N TYR A 104 11.78 11.44 -3.65
CA TYR A 104 12.72 11.14 -2.56
C TYR A 104 13.88 10.27 -3.07
N PRO A 105 15.10 10.83 -3.16
CA PRO A 105 16.26 10.10 -3.67
C PRO A 105 16.63 8.87 -2.84
N ASN A 106 16.44 8.94 -1.52
CA ASN A 106 16.80 7.89 -0.56
C ASN A 106 15.59 6.96 -0.23
N TYR A 107 14.64 6.82 -1.17
CA TYR A 107 13.51 5.93 -1.02
C TYR A 107 13.88 4.50 -1.40
N VAL A 108 13.60 3.56 -0.52
CA VAL A 108 13.75 2.12 -0.71
C VAL A 108 12.40 1.43 -0.57
N SER A 109 12.04 0.64 -1.56
CA SER A 109 10.86 -0.23 -1.52
C SER A 109 11.26 -1.68 -1.26
N THR A 110 10.47 -2.40 -0.47
CA THR A 110 10.68 -3.82 -0.18
C THR A 110 9.39 -4.61 -0.27
N ASP A 111 9.48 -5.87 -0.72
CA ASP A 111 8.38 -6.84 -0.75
C ASP A 111 8.97 -8.25 -0.58
N TYR A 112 8.65 -8.89 0.54
CA TYR A 112 9.22 -10.20 0.88
C TYR A 112 8.69 -11.32 -0.01
N CYS A 113 7.40 -11.29 -0.34
CA CYS A 113 6.75 -12.32 -1.14
C CYS A 113 7.13 -12.31 -2.62
N GLY A 114 7.86 -11.29 -3.09
CA GLY A 114 8.27 -11.17 -4.50
C GLY A 114 7.12 -10.87 -5.47
N ASN A 115 5.94 -10.55 -4.96
CA ASN A 115 4.76 -10.22 -5.77
C ASN A 115 4.89 -8.87 -6.46
N LEU A 116 5.72 -7.99 -5.93
CA LEU A 116 5.97 -6.64 -6.43
C LEU A 116 7.42 -6.50 -6.87
N LYS A 117 7.63 -5.73 -7.93
CA LYS A 117 8.99 -5.34 -8.35
C LYS A 117 9.48 -4.20 -7.44
N THR A 118 10.27 -4.56 -6.43
CA THR A 118 10.82 -3.65 -5.43
C THR A 118 12.35 -3.58 -5.50
N ASP A 119 12.96 -2.68 -4.73
CA ASP A 119 14.42 -2.49 -4.68
C ASP A 119 15.10 -3.57 -3.85
N LYS A 120 14.42 -4.04 -2.82
CA LYS A 120 14.89 -5.02 -1.85
C LYS A 120 13.79 -6.06 -1.57
N SER A 121 14.19 -7.15 -0.93
CA SER A 121 13.30 -8.20 -0.41
C SER A 121 13.67 -8.45 1.05
N TYR A 122 13.25 -7.55 1.94
CA TYR A 122 13.49 -7.68 3.37
C TYR A 122 12.38 -8.49 4.04
N ASP A 123 12.77 -9.42 4.90
CA ASP A 123 11.85 -10.03 5.87
C ASP A 123 11.59 -9.03 6.99
N ILE A 124 10.33 -8.71 7.26
CA ILE A 124 9.93 -7.79 8.32
C ILE A 124 10.28 -8.33 9.72
N LEU A 125 10.47 -9.65 9.85
CA LEU A 125 10.88 -10.30 11.09
C LEU A 125 12.39 -10.29 11.30
N ASN A 126 13.18 -9.96 10.27
CA ASN A 126 14.64 -9.87 10.32
C ASN A 126 15.14 -8.97 9.18
N ILE A 127 15.06 -7.67 9.39
CA ILE A 127 15.40 -6.68 8.37
C ILE A 127 16.93 -6.56 8.27
N ASP A 128 17.50 -7.01 7.15
CA ASP A 128 18.95 -7.01 6.91
C ASP A 128 19.49 -5.61 6.60
N VAL A 129 19.44 -4.74 7.64
CA VAL A 129 20.06 -3.41 7.66
C VAL A 129 20.50 -3.08 9.08
N ALA A 130 21.44 -2.14 9.21
CA ALA A 130 21.92 -1.65 10.51
C ALA A 130 20.79 -0.92 11.29
N ASP A 131 20.96 -0.86 12.61
CA ASP A 131 20.09 -0.09 13.48
C ASP A 131 20.05 1.39 13.05
N ASN A 132 18.95 2.07 13.31
CA ASN A 132 18.80 3.50 13.07
C ASN A 132 19.10 3.92 11.61
N SER A 133 18.65 3.13 10.63
CA SER A 133 18.94 3.34 9.21
C SER A 133 17.94 4.29 8.52
N PHE A 134 16.68 4.33 8.98
CA PHE A 134 15.62 5.06 8.28
C PHE A 134 15.03 6.18 9.11
N ASP A 135 14.77 7.33 8.47
CA ASP A 135 14.05 8.45 9.08
C ASP A 135 12.54 8.19 9.08
N ILE A 136 12.05 7.46 8.07
CA ILE A 136 10.64 7.15 7.90
C ILE A 136 10.48 5.71 7.44
N ILE A 137 9.55 4.99 8.07
CA ILE A 137 9.13 3.67 7.63
C ILE A 137 7.63 3.70 7.34
N ILE A 138 7.23 3.15 6.19
CA ILE A 138 5.84 3.01 5.78
C ILE A 138 5.50 1.52 5.71
N CYS A 139 4.61 1.08 6.61
CA CYS A 139 4.12 -0.28 6.71
C CYS A 139 2.59 -0.26 6.53
N TYR A 140 2.14 -0.49 5.31
CA TYR A 140 0.77 -0.24 4.90
C TYR A 140 0.10 -1.52 4.39
N HIS A 141 -0.84 -2.08 5.16
CA HIS A 141 -1.45 -3.39 4.91
C HIS A 141 -0.39 -4.50 4.86
N VAL A 142 0.35 -4.68 5.94
CA VAL A 142 1.38 -5.73 6.08
C VAL A 142 1.24 -6.46 7.41
N LEU A 143 1.10 -5.73 8.53
CA LEU A 143 1.14 -6.35 9.87
C LEU A 143 0.00 -7.34 10.11
N GLU A 144 -1.16 -7.13 9.48
CA GLU A 144 -2.30 -8.06 9.55
C GLU A 144 -2.02 -9.45 8.96
N HIS A 145 -0.94 -9.59 8.18
CA HIS A 145 -0.50 -10.86 7.59
C HIS A 145 0.61 -11.54 8.41
N ILE A 146 1.19 -10.85 9.39
CA ILE A 146 2.37 -11.32 10.13
C ILE A 146 1.94 -12.00 11.44
N ILE A 147 2.32 -13.27 11.62
CA ILE A 147 1.95 -14.03 12.83
C ILE A 147 2.64 -13.43 14.06
N ASP A 148 3.96 -13.19 14.00
CA ASP A 148 4.74 -12.58 15.07
C ASP A 148 4.90 -11.07 14.83
N ASP A 149 3.82 -10.32 15.01
CA ASP A 149 3.82 -8.87 14.79
C ASP A 149 4.61 -8.10 15.84
N MET A 150 4.74 -8.62 17.06
CA MET A 150 5.59 -8.02 18.09
C MET A 150 7.05 -8.01 17.66
N LYS A 151 7.54 -9.12 17.09
CA LYS A 151 8.87 -9.18 16.53
C LYS A 151 9.03 -8.25 15.33
N ALA A 152 8.03 -8.21 14.45
CA ALA A 152 8.02 -7.27 13.31
C ALA A 152 8.10 -5.81 13.79
N MET A 153 7.31 -5.43 14.80
CA MET A 153 7.34 -4.07 15.36
C MET A 153 8.67 -3.76 16.05
N SER A 154 9.28 -4.75 16.73
CA SER A 154 10.62 -4.62 17.30
C SER A 154 11.68 -4.35 16.22
N GLU A 155 11.65 -5.08 15.11
CA GLU A 155 12.57 -4.88 13.98
C GLU A 155 12.35 -3.53 13.28
N LEU A 156 11.09 -3.13 13.07
CA LEU A 156 10.75 -1.82 12.54
C LEU A 156 11.29 -0.70 13.44
N ASN A 157 11.16 -0.85 14.77
CA ASN A 157 11.71 0.10 15.72
C ASN A 157 13.24 0.11 15.74
N ARG A 158 13.89 -1.05 15.63
CA ARG A 158 15.35 -1.16 15.58
C ARG A 158 15.97 -0.41 14.41
N VAL A 159 15.36 -0.56 13.21
CA VAL A 159 15.89 0.08 12.01
C VAL A 159 15.43 1.54 11.84
N LEU A 160 14.48 2.00 12.64
CA LEU A 160 14.01 3.38 12.68
C LEU A 160 14.98 4.24 13.51
N LYS A 161 15.36 5.40 13.01
CA LYS A 161 16.20 6.35 13.75
C LYS A 161 15.46 6.93 14.97
N PRO A 162 16.17 7.31 16.04
CA PRO A 162 15.58 8.10 17.13
C PRO A 162 14.88 9.35 16.59
N GLY A 163 13.62 9.56 16.96
CA GLY A 163 12.78 10.64 16.43
C GLY A 163 12.24 10.41 15.00
N GLY A 164 12.55 9.28 14.39
CA GLY A 164 11.96 8.84 13.12
C GLY A 164 10.46 8.58 13.21
N LYS A 165 9.81 8.34 12.09
CA LYS A 165 8.36 8.13 12.01
C LYS A 165 8.02 6.80 11.37
N LEU A 166 7.28 5.97 12.11
CA LEU A 166 6.66 4.76 11.61
C LEU A 166 5.20 5.04 11.26
N ILE A 167 4.83 4.84 10.00
CA ILE A 167 3.47 4.99 9.50
C ILE A 167 2.89 3.60 9.29
N VAL A 168 1.98 3.20 10.17
CA VAL A 168 1.28 1.92 10.07
C VAL A 168 -0.17 2.17 9.66
N GLN A 169 -0.67 1.36 8.75
CA GLN A 169 -2.10 1.28 8.45
C GLN A 169 -2.48 -0.19 8.22
N THR A 170 -3.51 -0.59 8.93
CA THR A 170 -4.11 -1.92 8.84
C THR A 170 -5.64 -1.78 8.84
N PRO A 171 -6.41 -2.80 8.52
CA PRO A 171 -7.83 -2.84 8.86
C PRO A 171 -8.03 -2.78 10.38
N PHE A 172 -9.04 -2.03 10.83
CA PHE A 172 -9.38 -2.00 12.25
C PHE A 172 -10.83 -2.36 12.51
N LYS A 173 -11.08 -2.75 13.77
CA LYS A 173 -12.38 -2.85 14.39
C LYS A 173 -12.43 -2.03 15.69
N GLU A 174 -13.59 -1.86 16.28
CA GLU A 174 -13.75 -1.32 17.63
C GLU A 174 -13.45 -2.39 18.70
N GLY A 175 -13.08 -1.96 19.91
CA GLY A 175 -12.74 -2.84 21.05
C GLY A 175 -11.32 -3.38 20.95
N ASP A 176 -11.10 -4.62 21.41
CA ASP A 176 -9.78 -5.24 21.46
C ASP A 176 -9.31 -5.76 20.11
N ILE A 177 -8.01 -6.04 19.97
CA ILE A 177 -7.47 -6.75 18.82
C ILE A 177 -8.17 -8.11 18.72
N TYR A 178 -8.61 -8.45 17.53
CA TYR A 178 -9.19 -9.76 17.27
C TYR A 178 -8.16 -10.65 16.58
N GLU A 179 -7.67 -11.63 17.30
CA GLU A 179 -6.81 -12.68 16.78
C GLU A 179 -7.19 -14.03 17.39
N ASP A 180 -7.04 -15.09 16.60
CA ASP A 180 -7.28 -16.46 17.02
C ASP A 180 -6.36 -17.38 16.23
N TYR A 181 -5.35 -17.91 16.89
CA TYR A 181 -4.33 -18.76 16.26
C TYR A 181 -4.85 -20.17 15.90
N SER A 182 -6.05 -20.54 16.34
CA SER A 182 -6.71 -21.78 15.90
C SER A 182 -7.28 -21.67 14.48
N ILE A 183 -7.47 -20.44 13.97
CA ILE A 183 -7.97 -20.15 12.63
C ILE A 183 -6.80 -20.25 11.62
N THR A 184 -6.68 -21.43 11.01
CA THR A 184 -5.53 -21.72 10.12
C THR A 184 -5.92 -21.88 8.66
N THR A 185 -7.20 -22.22 8.35
CA THR A 185 -7.63 -22.41 6.97
C THR A 185 -7.90 -21.08 6.26
N LYS A 186 -7.75 -21.03 4.94
CA LYS A 186 -8.04 -19.84 4.14
C LYS A 186 -9.50 -19.42 4.22
N GLU A 187 -10.39 -20.38 4.24
CA GLU A 187 -11.84 -20.20 4.32
C GLU A 187 -12.23 -19.55 5.66
N ASP A 188 -11.67 -20.04 6.76
CA ASP A 188 -11.93 -19.49 8.09
C ASP A 188 -11.30 -18.09 8.23
N ARG A 189 -10.07 -17.88 7.75
CA ARG A 189 -9.45 -16.56 7.74
C ARG A 189 -10.28 -15.53 6.96
N LEU A 190 -10.77 -15.89 5.78
CA LEU A 190 -11.66 -15.03 5.00
C LEU A 190 -12.93 -14.67 5.78
N LYS A 191 -13.53 -15.64 6.48
CA LYS A 191 -14.74 -15.44 7.28
C LYS A 191 -14.51 -14.57 8.51
N HIS A 192 -13.41 -14.77 9.22
CA HIS A 192 -13.13 -14.12 10.50
C HIS A 192 -12.37 -12.79 10.35
N PHE A 193 -11.43 -12.71 9.41
CA PHE A 193 -10.54 -11.56 9.26
C PHE A 193 -10.77 -10.79 7.95
N GLY A 194 -11.67 -11.27 7.08
CA GLY A 194 -12.06 -10.57 5.84
C GLY A 194 -11.15 -10.82 4.64
N GLN A 195 -10.00 -11.50 4.83
CA GLN A 195 -9.11 -11.99 3.75
C GLN A 195 -8.53 -13.36 4.15
N ASP A 196 -8.18 -14.16 3.13
CA ASP A 196 -7.74 -15.54 3.29
C ASP A 196 -6.30 -15.68 3.84
N ASP A 197 -5.57 -14.59 3.90
CA ASP A 197 -4.19 -14.49 4.38
C ASP A 197 -4.02 -13.56 5.60
N HIS A 198 -5.10 -12.94 6.11
CA HIS A 198 -5.08 -12.20 7.36
C HIS A 198 -5.04 -13.16 8.56
N VAL A 199 -4.34 -12.77 9.61
CA VAL A 199 -4.24 -13.52 10.87
C VAL A 199 -4.83 -12.77 12.05
N ARG A 200 -5.16 -11.47 11.88
CA ARG A 200 -5.80 -10.62 12.89
C ARG A 200 -6.50 -9.41 12.29
N ILE A 201 -7.33 -8.77 13.13
CA ILE A 201 -7.87 -7.43 12.89
C ILE A 201 -7.47 -6.56 14.08
N TYR A 202 -6.74 -5.49 13.83
CA TYR A 202 -6.30 -4.56 14.86
C TYR A 202 -7.45 -3.70 15.40
N SER A 203 -7.21 -3.06 16.53
CA SER A 203 -8.06 -2.01 17.07
C SER A 203 -7.22 -0.79 17.42
N VAL A 204 -7.86 0.39 17.48
CA VAL A 204 -7.16 1.62 17.87
C VAL A 204 -6.75 1.56 19.34
N GLN A 205 -7.54 0.88 20.17
CA GLN A 205 -7.26 0.71 21.60
C GLN A 205 -6.09 -0.24 21.79
N GLY A 206 -6.11 -1.43 21.20
CA GLY A 206 -5.06 -2.43 21.36
C GLY A 206 -3.71 -2.05 20.73
N LEU A 207 -3.67 -1.05 19.84
CA LEU A 207 -2.39 -0.48 19.34
C LEU A 207 -1.77 0.57 20.28
N LYS A 208 -2.46 0.94 21.38
CA LYS A 208 -1.97 1.90 22.38
C LYS A 208 -1.39 1.21 23.60
N GLU A 209 -1.67 -0.07 23.79
CA GLU A 209 -1.16 -0.93 24.86
C GLU A 209 0.16 -1.58 24.47
#